data_305d00825e0bf15081a6dad8f653df33
#
_entry.id   305d00825e0bf15081a6dad8f653df33
#
_cell.length_a   1.000
_cell.length_b   1.000
_cell.length_c   1.000
_cell.angle_alpha   90.00
_cell.angle_beta   90.00
_cell.angle_gamma   90.00
#
_symmetry.space_group_name_H-M   'P 1'
#
loop_
_entity.id
_entity.type
_entity.pdbx_description
1 polymer ?
#
loop_
_entity_poly.entity_id
_entity_poly.type
_entity_poly.pdbx_seq_one_letter_code
_entity_poly.pdbx_strand_id
1 'polypeptide(L)'
;NPWSIYVSVECVGVAAEVVELNSRRLRHHETDAIAPSFLADVVQQIDRCTTTGLDVTTGRATLVDDDLWESRLLLLDAHAPGGAVDQLIQLVRDHPGATGSALLLVHDDSAAVDGDEIHLTSDGRLQLPSLGLDLVAVGLTADEATGCAMLCSQGDVPDDEPIPAHPEPTHGW
;
A
#
# COMPACT_ATOMS: atom_id res chain seq x y z
N ASN A 1 -13.94 -4.99 -1.96
CA ASN A 1 -13.95 -3.53 -2.05
C ASN A 1 -13.32 -3.12 -3.38
N PRO A 2 -14.08 -2.53 -4.35
CA PRO A 2 -13.55 -2.14 -5.66
C PRO A 2 -12.31 -1.23 -5.57
N TRP A 3 -12.20 -0.44 -4.51
CA TRP A 3 -11.08 0.48 -4.28
C TRP A 3 -9.75 -0.22 -3.98
N SER A 4 -9.79 -1.44 -3.45
CA SER A 4 -8.56 -2.18 -3.14
C SER A 4 -7.81 -2.65 -4.39
N ILE A 5 -8.49 -2.69 -5.55
CA ILE A 5 -7.85 -3.12 -6.78
C ILE A 5 -6.91 -2.09 -7.41
N TYR A 6 -6.85 -0.88 -6.91
CA TYR A 6 -6.13 0.23 -7.55
C TYR A 6 -4.93 0.75 -6.76
N VAL A 7 -4.52 0.07 -5.70
CA VAL A 7 -3.36 0.47 -4.91
C VAL A 7 -2.36 -0.66 -4.87
N SER A 8 -1.15 -0.45 -5.35
CA SER A 8 0.00 -1.31 -5.12
C SER A 8 0.86 -0.76 -3.99
N VAL A 9 1.47 -1.66 -3.24
CA VAL A 9 2.33 -1.32 -2.08
C VAL A 9 3.66 -2.03 -2.25
N GLU A 10 4.73 -1.25 -2.26
CA GLU A 10 6.10 -1.75 -2.23
C GLU A 10 6.66 -1.51 -0.83
N CYS A 11 7.05 -2.57 -0.14
CA CYS A 11 7.65 -2.53 1.20
C CYS A 11 9.15 -2.79 1.10
N VAL A 12 9.95 -1.94 1.69
CA VAL A 12 11.42 -2.04 1.68
C VAL A 12 11.92 -2.15 3.12
N GLY A 13 12.47 -3.29 3.49
CA GLY A 13 13.02 -3.55 4.82
C GLY A 13 11.98 -3.67 5.94
N VAL A 14 10.69 -3.52 5.62
CA VAL A 14 9.58 -3.58 6.60
C VAL A 14 8.42 -4.41 6.07
N ALA A 15 7.55 -4.86 6.98
CA ALA A 15 6.27 -5.47 6.69
C ALA A 15 6.34 -6.74 5.80
N ALA A 16 7.43 -7.50 5.86
CA ALA A 16 7.57 -8.77 5.15
C ALA A 16 6.44 -9.76 5.48
N GLU A 17 5.95 -9.72 6.71
CA GLU A 17 4.94 -10.62 7.26
C GLU A 17 3.56 -10.46 6.60
N VAL A 18 3.27 -9.29 6.06
CA VAL A 18 1.95 -9.00 5.50
C VAL A 18 1.84 -9.20 3.98
N VAL A 19 2.92 -9.55 3.31
CA VAL A 19 2.95 -9.72 1.84
C VAL A 19 1.96 -10.77 1.36
N GLU A 20 1.79 -11.84 2.13
CA GLU A 20 0.85 -12.92 1.84
C GLU A 20 -0.62 -12.47 1.87
N LEU A 21 -0.95 -11.33 2.48
CA LEU A 21 -2.31 -10.77 2.46
C LEU A 21 -2.82 -10.53 1.03
N ASN A 22 -1.93 -10.08 0.16
CA ASN A 22 -2.25 -9.89 -1.25
C ASN A 22 -0.97 -9.81 -2.10
N SER A 23 -0.41 -10.96 -2.45
CA SER A 23 0.85 -11.06 -3.19
C SER A 23 0.84 -10.41 -4.58
N ARG A 24 -0.33 -10.07 -5.11
CA ARG A 24 -0.44 -9.33 -6.38
C ARG A 24 -0.16 -7.84 -6.22
N ARG A 25 -0.29 -7.30 -5.00
CA ARG A 25 -0.25 -5.86 -4.73
C ARG A 25 0.73 -5.46 -3.67
N LEU A 26 1.02 -6.36 -2.73
CA LEU A 26 2.02 -6.19 -1.70
C LEU A 26 3.28 -6.90 -2.17
N ARG A 27 4.39 -6.18 -2.26
CA ARG A 27 5.70 -6.73 -2.57
C ARG A 27 6.69 -6.30 -1.51
N HIS A 28 7.59 -7.21 -1.17
CA HIS A 28 8.65 -6.92 -0.22
C HIS A 28 10.01 -6.98 -0.90
N HIS A 29 10.86 -6.04 -0.55
CA HIS A 29 12.23 -5.90 -1.02
C HIS A 29 13.16 -5.76 0.17
N GLU A 30 14.27 -6.48 0.15
CA GLU A 30 15.32 -6.39 1.17
C GLU A 30 16.08 -5.05 1.14
N THR A 31 16.08 -4.40 -0.01
CA THR A 31 16.83 -3.16 -0.24
C THR A 31 16.01 -2.18 -1.06
N ASP A 32 16.42 -0.91 -1.05
CA ASP A 32 15.81 0.17 -1.82
C ASP A 32 16.10 0.12 -3.34
N ALA A 33 16.60 -1.01 -3.85
CA ALA A 33 16.87 -1.20 -5.28
C ALA A 33 15.64 -0.99 -6.18
N ILE A 34 14.43 -1.06 -5.61
CA ILE A 34 13.17 -0.74 -6.31
C ILE A 34 12.98 0.77 -6.53
N ALA A 35 13.60 1.64 -5.71
CA ALA A 35 13.35 3.07 -5.74
C ALA A 35 13.61 3.75 -7.11
N PRO A 36 14.64 3.40 -7.88
CA PRO A 36 14.83 3.96 -9.21
C PRO A 36 13.71 3.63 -10.19
N SER A 37 13.15 2.40 -10.17
CA SER A 37 12.03 2.05 -11.03
C SER A 37 10.73 2.72 -10.57
N PHE A 38 10.50 2.79 -9.27
CA PHE A 38 9.37 3.53 -8.71
C PHE A 38 9.44 5.03 -9.08
N LEU A 39 10.63 5.62 -9.03
CA LEU A 39 10.87 7.00 -9.47
C LEU A 39 10.51 7.20 -10.95
N ALA A 40 10.94 6.28 -11.83
CA ALA A 40 10.63 6.36 -13.25
C ALA A 40 9.12 6.31 -13.51
N ASP A 41 8.39 5.46 -12.78
CA ASP A 41 6.94 5.36 -12.87
C ASP A 41 6.24 6.65 -12.40
N VAL A 42 6.73 7.26 -11.32
CA VAL A 42 6.20 8.55 -10.82
C VAL A 42 6.42 9.66 -11.83
N VAL A 43 7.61 9.74 -12.44
CA VAL A 43 7.89 10.72 -13.51
C VAL A 43 6.96 10.52 -14.70
N GLN A 44 6.77 9.28 -15.13
CA GLN A 44 5.84 8.97 -16.23
C GLN A 44 4.40 9.37 -15.89
N GLN A 45 3.98 9.19 -14.64
CA GLN A 45 2.65 9.59 -14.19
C GLN A 45 2.46 11.12 -14.21
N ILE A 46 3.47 11.88 -13.77
CA ILE A 46 3.47 13.35 -13.84
C ILE A 46 3.38 13.83 -15.30
N ASP A 47 4.16 13.23 -16.20
CA ASP A 47 4.12 13.54 -17.63
C ASP A 47 2.73 13.27 -18.23
N ARG A 48 2.08 12.20 -17.84
CA ARG A 48 0.71 11.86 -18.26
C ARG A 48 -0.28 12.92 -17.78
N CYS A 49 -0.23 13.28 -16.50
CA CYS A 49 -1.08 14.33 -15.95
C CYS A 49 -0.89 15.65 -16.67
N THR A 50 0.35 16.03 -16.96
CA THR A 50 0.71 17.24 -17.70
C THR A 50 0.15 17.20 -19.13
N THR A 51 0.29 16.08 -19.81
CA THR A 51 -0.16 15.92 -21.21
C THR A 51 -1.68 15.91 -21.34
N THR A 52 -2.38 15.29 -20.39
CA THR A 52 -3.84 15.18 -20.41
C THR A 52 -4.54 16.38 -19.77
N GLY A 53 -3.84 17.14 -18.93
CA GLY A 53 -4.41 18.20 -18.09
C GLY A 53 -5.29 17.68 -16.96
N LEU A 54 -5.15 16.38 -16.60
CA LEU A 54 -5.92 15.71 -15.55
C LEU A 54 -5.01 15.37 -14.37
N ASP A 55 -5.54 15.41 -13.16
CA ASP A 55 -4.91 14.75 -12.01
C ASP A 55 -5.22 13.25 -12.00
N VAL A 56 -4.52 12.49 -11.15
CA VAL A 56 -4.70 11.02 -11.08
C VAL A 56 -6.13 10.64 -10.67
N THR A 57 -6.75 11.37 -9.77
CA THR A 57 -8.11 11.10 -9.31
C THR A 57 -9.13 11.30 -10.42
N THR A 58 -9.02 12.41 -11.14
CA THR A 58 -9.90 12.73 -12.27
C THR A 58 -9.65 11.79 -13.45
N GLY A 59 -8.39 11.48 -13.75
CA GLY A 59 -8.02 10.53 -14.79
C GLY A 59 -8.63 9.15 -14.55
N ARG A 60 -8.54 8.66 -13.33
CA ARG A 60 -9.15 7.41 -12.91
C ARG A 60 -10.67 7.40 -13.02
N ALA A 61 -11.32 8.52 -12.70
CA ALA A 61 -12.77 8.63 -12.73
C ALA A 61 -13.34 8.77 -14.16
N THR A 62 -12.55 9.25 -15.11
CA THR A 62 -13.04 9.64 -16.44
C THR A 62 -12.52 8.77 -17.58
N LEU A 63 -11.39 8.09 -17.41
CA LEU A 63 -10.75 7.31 -18.46
C LEU A 63 -10.95 5.80 -18.22
N VAL A 64 -11.23 5.08 -19.32
CA VAL A 64 -11.57 3.65 -19.30
C VAL A 64 -10.35 2.75 -19.01
N ASP A 65 -9.14 3.28 -19.14
CA ASP A 65 -7.88 2.53 -18.97
C ASP A 65 -7.36 2.70 -17.53
N ASP A 66 -7.96 1.94 -16.62
CA ASP A 66 -7.68 2.02 -15.16
C ASP A 66 -6.22 1.72 -14.81
N ASP A 67 -5.55 0.82 -15.55
CA ASP A 67 -4.16 0.42 -15.28
C ASP A 67 -3.16 1.57 -15.43
N LEU A 68 -3.52 2.60 -16.17
CA LEU A 68 -2.67 3.77 -16.39
C LEU A 68 -2.69 4.78 -15.22
N TRP A 69 -3.64 4.65 -14.29
CA TRP A 69 -3.88 5.58 -13.19
C TRP A 69 -3.76 4.91 -11.82
N GLU A 70 -2.88 3.93 -11.71
CA GLU A 70 -2.64 3.19 -10.49
C GLU A 70 -2.15 4.10 -9.36
N SER A 71 -2.69 3.89 -8.15
CA SER A 71 -2.14 4.49 -6.94
C SER A 71 -1.09 3.57 -6.34
N ARG A 72 0.00 4.15 -5.86
CA ARG A 72 1.14 3.42 -5.33
C ARG A 72 1.54 3.95 -3.96
N LEU A 73 1.93 3.03 -3.08
CA LEU A 73 2.52 3.36 -1.80
C LEU A 73 3.91 2.71 -1.73
N LEU A 74 4.91 3.51 -1.39
CA LEU A 74 6.23 3.04 -1.04
C LEU A 74 6.41 3.17 0.47
N LEU A 75 6.55 2.05 1.15
CA LEU A 75 6.83 1.96 2.58
C LEU A 75 8.30 1.57 2.76
N LEU A 76 9.08 2.41 3.40
CA LEU A 76 10.52 2.20 3.59
C LEU A 76 10.88 2.22 5.07
N ASP A 77 11.73 1.28 5.48
CA ASP A 77 12.53 1.44 6.68
C ASP A 77 13.53 2.61 6.52
N ALA A 78 14.02 3.11 7.65
CA ALA A 78 14.96 4.22 7.66
C ALA A 78 16.04 4.08 6.58
N HIS A 79 16.11 5.05 5.68
CA HIS A 79 17.04 5.02 4.55
C HIS A 79 18.18 6.00 4.75
N ALA A 80 19.30 5.72 4.10
CA ALA A 80 20.38 6.70 4.00
C ALA A 80 19.94 7.85 3.08
N PRO A 81 20.19 9.13 3.46
CA PRO A 81 19.85 10.26 2.60
C PRO A 81 20.62 10.21 1.28
N GLY A 82 19.94 10.57 0.20
CA GLY A 82 20.50 10.63 -1.15
C GLY A 82 19.85 9.66 -2.15
N GLY A 83 20.00 9.95 -3.43
CA GLY A 83 19.55 9.06 -4.50
C GLY A 83 18.08 9.17 -4.88
N ALA A 84 17.49 8.04 -5.30
CA ALA A 84 16.14 8.00 -5.87
C ALA A 84 15.05 8.33 -4.84
N VAL A 85 15.23 7.97 -3.58
CA VAL A 85 14.22 8.21 -2.53
C VAL A 85 14.09 9.71 -2.25
N ASP A 86 15.18 10.45 -2.16
CA ASP A 86 15.10 11.90 -1.96
C ASP A 86 14.45 12.62 -3.15
N GLN A 87 14.71 12.13 -4.37
CA GLN A 87 14.05 12.64 -5.57
C GLN A 87 12.53 12.33 -5.54
N LEU A 88 12.14 11.14 -5.11
CA LEU A 88 10.73 10.77 -4.91
C LEU A 88 10.03 11.68 -3.91
N ILE A 89 10.66 11.94 -2.75
CA ILE A 89 10.14 12.85 -1.73
C ILE A 89 9.87 14.23 -2.35
N GLN A 90 10.83 14.77 -3.10
CA GLN A 90 10.67 16.07 -3.77
C GLN A 90 9.55 16.04 -4.81
N LEU A 91 9.48 15.03 -5.68
CA LEU A 91 8.45 14.93 -6.71
C LEU A 91 7.04 14.82 -6.12
N VAL A 92 6.85 14.01 -5.07
CA VAL A 92 5.54 13.87 -4.41
C VAL A 92 5.11 15.18 -3.79
N ARG A 93 6.05 15.95 -3.24
CA ARG A 93 5.79 17.27 -2.64
C ARG A 93 5.49 18.34 -3.69
N ASP A 94 6.27 18.37 -4.79
CA ASP A 94 6.17 19.41 -5.80
C ASP A 94 5.00 19.22 -6.76
N HIS A 95 4.48 17.98 -6.87
CA HIS A 95 3.40 17.62 -7.80
C HIS A 95 2.20 16.96 -7.09
N PRO A 96 1.53 17.66 -6.14
CA PRO A 96 0.38 17.11 -5.43
C PRO A 96 -0.74 16.73 -6.40
N GLY A 97 -1.26 15.50 -6.26
CA GLY A 97 -2.32 14.96 -7.12
C GLY A 97 -1.86 14.42 -8.48
N ALA A 98 -0.62 14.67 -8.90
CA ALA A 98 -0.11 14.21 -10.20
C ALA A 98 0.75 12.95 -10.12
N THR A 99 1.26 12.60 -8.95
CA THR A 99 2.14 11.42 -8.79
C THR A 99 1.36 10.11 -8.66
N GLY A 100 0.13 10.16 -8.15
CA GLY A 100 -0.62 8.96 -7.78
C GLY A 100 0.06 8.14 -6.68
N SER A 101 1.09 8.68 -6.04
CA SER A 101 1.97 7.96 -5.14
C SER A 101 2.08 8.63 -3.78
N ALA A 102 2.28 7.82 -2.75
CA ALA A 102 2.62 8.25 -1.41
C ALA A 102 3.87 7.52 -0.92
N LEU A 103 4.64 8.18 -0.07
CA LEU A 103 5.78 7.59 0.61
C LEU A 103 5.51 7.59 2.11
N LEU A 104 5.78 6.46 2.75
CA LEU A 104 5.74 6.31 4.19
C LEU A 104 7.12 5.85 4.65
N LEU A 105 7.81 6.73 5.38
CA LEU A 105 9.15 6.48 5.89
C LEU A 105 9.04 6.10 7.37
N VAL A 106 9.56 4.95 7.72
CA VAL A 106 9.73 4.55 9.12
C VAL A 106 11.06 5.10 9.59
N HIS A 107 11.07 5.87 10.66
CA HIS A 107 12.31 6.41 11.23
C HIS A 107 12.22 6.49 12.76
N ASP A 108 13.35 6.41 13.39
CA ASP A 108 13.47 6.74 14.81
C ASP A 108 13.49 8.26 15.00
N ASP A 109 13.06 8.74 16.17
CA ASP A 109 12.82 10.15 16.53
C ASP A 109 13.95 11.17 16.23
N SER A 110 15.06 10.73 15.64
CA SER A 110 16.26 11.56 15.46
C SER A 110 16.32 12.31 14.13
N ALA A 111 15.50 11.98 13.15
CA ALA A 111 15.55 12.58 11.81
C ALA A 111 14.23 13.31 11.52
N ALA A 112 14.24 14.63 11.60
CA ALA A 112 13.11 15.42 11.12
C ALA A 112 13.00 15.27 9.59
N VAL A 113 12.03 14.51 9.14
CA VAL A 113 11.62 14.49 7.73
C VAL A 113 10.50 15.52 7.59
N ASP A 114 10.66 16.45 6.68
CA ASP A 114 9.62 17.44 6.41
C ASP A 114 8.43 16.77 5.72
N GLY A 115 7.33 16.61 6.45
CA GLY A 115 6.11 15.93 6.01
C GLY A 115 5.12 15.79 7.16
N ASP A 116 3.99 15.12 6.89
CA ASP A 116 3.05 14.74 7.94
C ASP A 116 3.62 13.57 8.75
N GLU A 117 3.59 13.71 10.06
CA GLU A 117 4.11 12.69 10.97
C GLU A 117 2.99 11.81 11.50
N ILE A 118 3.28 10.51 11.60
CA ILE A 118 2.46 9.50 12.25
C ILE A 118 3.28 8.92 13.40
N HIS A 119 2.85 9.16 14.63
CA HIS A 119 3.52 8.64 15.82
C HIS A 119 2.85 7.34 16.28
N LEU A 120 3.62 6.27 16.37
CA LEU A 120 3.23 5.04 17.04
C LEU A 120 3.91 5.00 18.39
N THR A 121 3.12 4.99 19.45
CA THR A 121 3.65 5.00 20.81
C THR A 121 3.71 3.59 21.40
N SER A 122 4.60 3.37 22.37
CA SER A 122 4.78 2.05 23.01
C SER A 122 3.57 1.58 23.83
N ASP A 123 2.65 2.49 24.16
CA ASP A 123 1.37 2.18 24.83
C ASP A 123 0.23 1.91 23.85
N GLY A 124 0.54 1.74 22.56
CA GLY A 124 -0.42 1.35 21.55
C GLY A 124 -1.31 2.49 21.06
N ARG A 125 -0.78 3.71 21.00
CA ARG A 125 -1.49 4.84 20.39
C ARG A 125 -0.92 5.14 19.01
N LEU A 126 -1.80 5.58 18.12
CA LEU A 126 -1.46 6.15 16.82
C LEU A 126 -1.90 7.61 16.82
N GLN A 127 -0.95 8.49 16.70
CA GLN A 127 -1.19 9.93 16.72
C GLN A 127 -0.87 10.52 15.34
N LEU A 128 -1.78 11.36 14.84
CA LEU A 128 -1.61 12.16 13.62
C LEU A 128 -1.76 13.64 14.03
N PRO A 129 -0.67 14.30 14.41
CA PRO A 129 -0.73 15.66 14.95
C PRO A 129 -1.33 16.68 13.97
N SER A 130 -1.03 16.56 12.67
CA SER A 130 -1.55 17.44 11.62
C SER A 130 -3.07 17.41 11.51
N LEU A 131 -3.71 16.30 11.88
CA LEU A 131 -5.16 16.11 11.87
C LEU A 131 -5.79 16.23 13.26
N GLY A 132 -4.99 16.39 14.30
CA GLY A 132 -5.46 16.39 15.69
C GLY A 132 -6.07 15.05 16.13
N LEU A 133 -5.64 13.93 15.51
CA LEU A 133 -6.16 12.62 15.82
C LEU A 133 -5.23 11.87 16.79
N ASP A 134 -5.84 11.21 17.77
CA ASP A 134 -5.19 10.32 18.71
C ASP A 134 -6.06 9.05 18.87
N LEU A 135 -5.61 7.96 18.27
CA LEU A 135 -6.35 6.73 18.08
C LEU A 135 -5.69 5.58 18.85
N VAL A 136 -6.45 4.54 19.13
CA VAL A 136 -5.88 3.26 19.58
C VAL A 136 -5.31 2.53 18.36
N ALA A 137 -4.01 2.26 18.36
CA ALA A 137 -3.39 1.45 17.34
C ALA A 137 -3.77 -0.03 17.57
N VAL A 138 -4.19 -0.71 16.51
CA VAL A 138 -4.32 -2.17 16.53
C VAL A 138 -2.95 -2.72 16.14
N GLY A 139 -2.18 -3.11 17.15
CA GLY A 139 -0.88 -3.74 16.94
C GLY A 139 -1.04 -5.25 16.77
N LEU A 140 -0.34 -5.81 15.80
CA LEU A 140 -0.14 -7.25 15.63
C LEU A 140 1.33 -7.56 15.86
N THR A 141 1.62 -8.66 16.53
CA THR A 141 2.96 -9.22 16.49
C THR A 141 3.28 -9.77 15.09
N ALA A 142 4.55 -9.96 14.77
CA ALA A 142 4.94 -10.53 13.48
C ALA A 142 4.28 -11.89 13.23
N ASP A 143 4.20 -12.75 14.25
CA ASP A 143 3.55 -14.07 14.15
C ASP A 143 2.04 -13.96 13.90
N GLU A 144 1.36 -13.02 14.57
CA GLU A 144 -0.06 -12.77 14.35
C GLU A 144 -0.32 -12.19 12.95
N ALA A 145 0.51 -11.26 12.49
CA ALA A 145 0.44 -10.69 11.15
C ALA A 145 0.63 -11.77 10.08
N THR A 146 1.63 -12.64 10.24
CA THR A 146 1.88 -13.80 9.37
C THR A 146 0.68 -14.75 9.35
N GLY A 147 0.14 -15.09 10.52
CA GLY A 147 -1.02 -15.98 10.64
C GLY A 147 -2.27 -15.38 9.94
N CYS A 148 -2.53 -14.10 10.14
CA CYS A 148 -3.63 -13.40 9.46
C CYS A 148 -3.45 -13.36 7.94
N ALA A 149 -2.22 -13.08 7.48
CA ALA A 149 -1.90 -13.04 6.07
C ALA A 149 -2.11 -14.39 5.38
N MET A 150 -1.65 -15.48 6.01
CA MET A 150 -1.87 -16.84 5.52
C MET A 150 -3.35 -17.21 5.45
N LEU A 151 -4.16 -16.84 6.44
CA LEU A 151 -5.60 -17.10 6.43
C LEU A 151 -6.30 -16.33 5.30
N CYS A 152 -5.92 -15.08 5.07
CA CYS A 152 -6.49 -14.28 3.99
C CYS A 152 -6.11 -14.83 2.62
N SER A 153 -4.86 -15.26 2.43
CA SER A 153 -4.39 -15.84 1.16
C SER A 153 -5.11 -17.16 0.81
N GLN A 154 -5.47 -17.95 1.81
CA GLN A 154 -6.26 -19.17 1.60
C GLN A 154 -7.70 -18.87 1.16
N GLY A 155 -8.26 -17.76 1.60
CA GLY A 155 -9.61 -17.32 1.18
C GLY A 155 -9.67 -16.84 -0.28
N ASP A 156 -8.54 -16.46 -0.87
CA ASP A 156 -8.43 -16.03 -2.28
C ASP A 156 -8.28 -17.20 -3.26
N VAL A 157 -8.08 -18.42 -2.77
CA VAL A 157 -8.07 -19.63 -3.61
C VAL A 157 -9.53 -20.06 -3.78
N PRO A 158 -10.12 -19.96 -4.98
CA PRO A 158 -11.47 -20.46 -5.21
C PRO A 158 -11.43 -21.99 -5.25
N ASP A 159 -11.45 -22.62 -4.11
CA ASP A 159 -11.76 -24.04 -3.98
C ASP A 159 -13.29 -24.16 -4.01
N ASP A 160 -13.86 -24.13 -5.21
CA ASP A 160 -15.21 -24.57 -5.45
C ASP A 160 -15.27 -26.11 -5.28
N GLU A 161 -15.13 -26.61 -4.07
CA GLU A 161 -15.61 -27.94 -3.76
C GLU A 161 -17.14 -27.91 -3.86
N PRO A 162 -17.72 -28.66 -4.81
CA PRO A 162 -19.16 -28.72 -4.91
C PRO A 162 -19.72 -29.24 -3.58
N ILE A 163 -20.62 -28.48 -2.97
CA ILE A 163 -21.33 -28.91 -1.76
C ILE A 163 -21.95 -30.26 -2.09
N PRO A 164 -21.61 -31.36 -1.36
CA PRO A 164 -22.16 -32.67 -1.63
C PRO A 164 -23.69 -32.57 -1.59
N ALA A 165 -24.32 -32.94 -2.68
CA ALA A 165 -25.77 -32.95 -2.75
C ALA A 165 -26.31 -33.79 -1.59
N HIS A 166 -27.13 -33.17 -0.75
CA HIS A 166 -27.78 -33.87 0.34
C HIS A 166 -28.63 -34.99 -0.28
N PRO A 167 -28.46 -36.26 0.12
CA PRO A 167 -29.33 -37.32 -0.39
C PRO A 167 -30.78 -36.93 -0.07
N GLU A 168 -31.63 -36.88 -1.09
CA GLU A 168 -33.05 -36.64 -0.89
C GLU A 168 -33.59 -37.68 0.07
N PRO A 169 -34.41 -37.30 1.05
CA PRO A 169 -35.01 -38.25 1.97
C PRO A 169 -35.94 -39.19 1.17
N THR A 170 -35.54 -40.44 1.04
CA THR A 170 -36.30 -41.51 0.36
C THR A 170 -37.47 -42.04 1.20
N HIS A 171 -38.15 -41.22 1.91
CA HIS A 171 -39.34 -41.63 2.61
C HIS A 171 -40.55 -40.85 2.08
N GLY A 172 -41.26 -41.54 1.17
CA GLY A 172 -42.68 -41.25 0.93
C GLY A 172 -43.51 -41.53 2.20
N TRP A 173 -44.43 -40.69 2.42
CA TRP A 173 -45.51 -40.85 3.37
C TRP A 173 -46.60 -41.77 2.81
#